data_d7f5e184321c3426dcdcebec1daa39d8
#
_entry.id   d7f5e184321c3426dcdcebec1daa39d8
#
_cell.length_a   1.000
_cell.length_b   1.000
_cell.length_c   1.000
_cell.angle_alpha   90.00
_cell.angle_beta   90.00
_cell.angle_gamma   90.00
#
_symmetry.space_group_name_H-M   'P 1'
#
loop_
_entity.id
_entity.type
_entity.pdbx_description
1 polymer ?
#
loop_
_entity_poly.entity_id
_entity_poly.type
_entity_poly.pdbx_seq_one_letter_code
_entity_poly.pdbx_strand_id
1 'polypeptide(L)'
;MTFGQRLKDLRTQKKITQQELGDVIHVSKVSISGYENNNRFPDTNTLGAIADYFGVTVDYLLGRDVPNWATQEDIIDLEEMLNSNVNMAYGGENLTEEEKQRVKDVLTGIFWEKIKDRKK
;
A
#
# COMPACT_ATOMS: atom_id res chain seq x y z
N MET A 1 -9.49 -0.52 1.32
CA MET A 1 -9.26 0.51 0.29
C MET A 1 -8.11 0.08 -0.61
N THR A 2 -8.28 0.15 -1.92
CA THR A 2 -7.25 -0.26 -2.88
C THR A 2 -6.20 0.84 -3.09
N PHE A 3 -5.08 0.48 -3.70
CA PHE A 3 -4.07 1.44 -4.12
C PHE A 3 -4.67 2.57 -4.97
N GLY A 4 -5.48 2.20 -5.97
CA GLY A 4 -6.10 3.18 -6.85
C GLY A 4 -7.00 4.16 -6.12
N GLN A 5 -7.79 3.68 -5.17
CA GLN A 5 -8.65 4.54 -4.35
C GLN A 5 -7.84 5.48 -3.48
N ARG A 6 -6.76 5.00 -2.88
CA ARG A 6 -5.87 5.85 -2.06
C ARG A 6 -5.23 6.94 -2.89
N LEU A 7 -4.75 6.58 -4.08
CA LEU A 7 -4.16 7.55 -5.00
C LEU A 7 -5.18 8.62 -5.41
N LYS A 8 -6.38 8.21 -5.75
CA LYS A 8 -7.46 9.13 -6.11
C LYS A 8 -7.81 10.05 -4.94
N ASP A 9 -7.91 9.52 -3.73
CA ASP A 9 -8.21 10.30 -2.53
C ASP A 9 -7.13 11.35 -2.27
N LEU A 10 -5.87 10.96 -2.34
CA LEU A 10 -4.74 11.89 -2.17
C LEU A 10 -4.77 13.00 -3.21
N ARG A 11 -5.02 12.62 -4.47
CA ARG A 11 -5.10 13.58 -5.57
C ARG A 11 -6.24 14.57 -5.38
N THR A 12 -7.42 14.08 -5.02
CA THR A 12 -8.59 14.94 -4.81
C THR A 12 -8.43 15.85 -3.58
N GLN A 13 -7.78 15.39 -2.53
CA GLN A 13 -7.46 16.21 -1.37
C GLN A 13 -6.54 17.37 -1.73
N LYS A 14 -5.60 17.15 -2.64
CA LYS A 14 -4.73 18.22 -3.16
C LYS A 14 -5.40 19.08 -4.22
N LYS A 15 -6.60 18.70 -4.66
CA LYS A 15 -7.38 19.42 -5.68
C LYS A 15 -6.64 19.56 -7.01
N ILE A 16 -5.95 18.49 -7.41
CA ILE A 16 -5.26 18.44 -8.71
C ILE A 16 -5.93 17.41 -9.62
N THR A 17 -5.78 17.61 -10.93
CA THR A 17 -6.32 16.70 -11.93
C THR A 17 -5.38 15.52 -12.18
N GLN A 18 -5.88 14.49 -12.86
CA GLN A 18 -5.04 13.38 -13.31
C GLN A 18 -3.91 13.87 -14.22
N GLN A 19 -4.18 14.83 -15.08
CA GLN A 19 -3.16 15.42 -15.95
C GLN A 19 -2.07 16.13 -15.15
N GLU A 20 -2.48 16.93 -14.18
CA GLU A 20 -1.53 17.65 -13.32
C GLU A 20 -0.63 16.70 -12.54
N LEU A 21 -1.20 15.63 -11.97
CA LEU A 21 -0.41 14.62 -11.27
C LEU A 21 0.56 13.93 -12.24
N GLY A 22 0.09 13.56 -13.43
CA GLY A 22 0.94 12.94 -14.44
C GLY A 22 2.12 13.83 -14.83
N ASP A 23 1.87 15.12 -14.98
CA ASP A 23 2.93 16.09 -15.32
C ASP A 23 3.99 16.16 -14.23
N VAL A 24 3.58 16.13 -12.96
CA VAL A 24 4.52 16.22 -11.83
C VAL A 24 5.41 14.99 -11.72
N ILE A 25 4.84 13.79 -11.88
CA ILE A 25 5.60 12.54 -11.72
C ILE A 25 6.06 11.95 -13.05
N HIS A 26 5.89 12.69 -14.16
CA HIS A 26 6.37 12.33 -15.49
C HIS A 26 5.74 11.04 -16.06
N VAL A 27 4.45 10.88 -15.88
CA VAL A 27 3.68 9.81 -16.50
C VAL A 27 2.47 10.40 -17.21
N SER A 28 1.86 9.65 -18.12
CA SER A 28 0.69 10.13 -18.87
C SER A 28 -0.57 10.14 -18.00
N LYS A 29 -1.55 10.97 -18.38
CA LYS A 29 -2.87 10.95 -17.78
C LYS A 29 -3.51 9.55 -17.86
N VAL A 30 -3.29 8.85 -18.98
CA VAL A 30 -3.81 7.49 -19.17
C VAL A 30 -3.23 6.54 -18.11
N SER A 31 -1.94 6.69 -17.79
CA SER A 31 -1.31 5.88 -16.73
C SER A 31 -1.92 6.19 -15.38
N ILE A 32 -2.11 7.46 -15.04
CA ILE A 32 -2.75 7.85 -13.78
C ILE A 32 -4.15 7.25 -13.67
N SER A 33 -4.95 7.36 -14.74
CA SER A 33 -6.29 6.77 -14.77
C SER A 33 -6.24 5.26 -14.57
N GLY A 34 -5.29 4.58 -15.21
CA GLY A 34 -5.08 3.15 -15.03
C GLY A 34 -4.75 2.77 -13.60
N TYR A 35 -3.90 3.54 -12.93
CA TYR A 35 -3.55 3.33 -11.52
C TYR A 35 -4.77 3.52 -10.62
N GLU A 36 -5.54 4.57 -10.82
CA GLU A 36 -6.73 4.86 -10.00
C GLU A 36 -7.84 3.82 -10.18
N ASN A 37 -7.93 3.22 -11.36
CA ASN A 37 -8.90 2.18 -11.66
C ASN A 37 -8.39 0.75 -11.39
N ASN A 38 -7.17 0.63 -10.89
CA ASN A 38 -6.52 -0.66 -10.62
C ASN A 38 -6.33 -1.53 -11.88
N ASN A 39 -6.27 -0.90 -13.07
CA ASN A 39 -5.96 -1.57 -14.33
C ASN A 39 -4.47 -1.64 -14.62
N ARG A 40 -3.70 -0.78 -13.98
CA ARG A 40 -2.23 -0.73 -14.08
C ARG A 40 -1.66 -0.53 -12.69
N PHE A 41 -0.38 -0.89 -12.54
CA PHE A 41 0.35 -0.65 -11.30
C PHE A 41 1.67 0.04 -11.65
N PRO A 42 2.06 1.10 -10.92
CA PRO A 42 3.31 1.81 -11.20
C PRO A 42 4.53 0.97 -10.86
N ASP A 43 5.64 1.24 -11.56
CA ASP A 43 6.93 0.64 -11.20
C ASP A 43 7.43 1.25 -9.88
N THR A 44 8.53 0.68 -9.36
CA THR A 44 9.08 1.11 -8.07
C THR A 44 9.47 2.59 -8.05
N ASN A 45 10.05 3.09 -9.14
CA ASN A 45 10.46 4.50 -9.22
C ASN A 45 9.25 5.43 -9.22
N THR A 46 8.23 5.10 -10.00
CA THR A 46 7.00 5.88 -10.07
C THR A 46 6.26 5.86 -8.73
N LEU A 47 6.20 4.69 -8.10
CA LEU A 47 5.58 4.52 -6.79
C LEU A 47 6.25 5.40 -5.73
N GLY A 48 7.59 5.43 -5.73
CA GLY A 48 8.37 6.30 -4.85
C GLY A 48 8.10 7.79 -5.12
N ALA A 49 8.00 8.18 -6.39
CA ALA A 49 7.70 9.56 -6.76
C ALA A 49 6.30 9.98 -6.29
N ILE A 50 5.32 9.11 -6.40
CA ILE A 50 3.97 9.37 -5.88
C ILE A 50 4.00 9.58 -4.37
N ALA A 51 4.67 8.69 -3.66
CA ALA A 51 4.79 8.78 -2.20
C ALA A 51 5.45 10.10 -1.78
N ASP A 52 6.56 10.45 -2.42
CA ASP A 52 7.27 11.70 -2.12
C ASP A 52 6.42 12.93 -2.39
N TYR A 53 5.72 12.94 -3.51
CA TYR A 53 4.88 14.08 -3.89
C TYR A 53 3.76 14.32 -2.87
N PHE A 54 3.11 13.26 -2.41
CA PHE A 54 2.02 13.37 -1.45
C PHE A 54 2.48 13.39 0.01
N GLY A 55 3.77 13.22 0.26
CA GLY A 55 4.31 13.22 1.62
C GLY A 55 3.85 12.03 2.45
N VAL A 56 3.62 10.89 1.81
CA VAL A 56 3.20 9.64 2.45
C VAL A 56 4.24 8.56 2.22
N THR A 57 4.13 7.45 2.93
CA THR A 57 5.00 6.30 2.72
C THR A 57 4.48 5.44 1.58
N VAL A 58 5.37 4.64 0.98
CA VAL A 58 4.96 3.63 -0.01
C VAL A 58 4.01 2.62 0.65
N ASP A 59 4.26 2.26 1.90
CA ASP A 59 3.39 1.33 2.65
C ASP A 59 1.95 1.86 2.77
N TYR A 60 1.79 3.15 3.00
CA TYR A 60 0.46 3.78 3.01
C TYR A 60 -0.23 3.61 1.66
N LEU A 61 0.48 3.88 0.56
CA LEU A 61 -0.05 3.74 -0.78
C LEU A 61 -0.48 2.31 -1.08
N LEU A 62 0.29 1.33 -0.61
CA LEU A 62 0.02 -0.08 -0.86
C LEU A 62 -1.08 -0.66 0.04
N GLY A 63 -1.66 0.17 0.91
CA GLY A 63 -2.68 -0.30 1.83
C GLY A 63 -2.13 -1.00 3.06
N ARG A 64 -0.82 -0.93 3.25
CA ARG A 64 -0.18 -1.43 4.47
C ARG A 64 -0.21 -0.32 5.50
N ASP A 65 -1.40 -0.10 6.06
CA ASP A 65 -1.60 0.99 7.01
C ASP A 65 -0.72 0.80 8.24
N VAL A 66 0.27 1.68 8.37
CA VAL A 66 1.07 1.77 9.59
C VAL A 66 0.43 2.86 10.45
N PRO A 67 -0.17 2.52 11.60
CA PRO A 67 -0.74 3.52 12.48
C PRO A 67 0.32 4.52 12.95
N ASN A 68 -0.08 5.76 13.17
CA ASN A 68 0.85 6.80 13.63
C ASN A 68 1.46 6.51 15.01
N TRP A 69 0.83 5.63 15.80
CA TRP A 69 1.34 5.21 17.11
C TRP A 69 2.31 4.02 17.03
N ALA A 70 2.51 3.45 15.83
CA ALA A 70 3.36 2.28 15.67
C ALA A 70 4.84 2.64 15.83
N THR A 71 5.61 1.72 16.43
CA THR A 71 7.05 1.86 16.58
C THR A 71 7.78 1.11 15.46
N GLN A 72 9.07 1.39 15.32
CA GLN A 72 9.91 0.65 14.37
C GLN A 72 9.93 -0.85 14.68
N GLU A 73 9.94 -1.19 15.94
CA GLU A 73 9.90 -2.59 16.41
C GLU A 73 8.60 -3.27 15.97
N ASP A 74 7.47 -2.59 16.09
CA ASP A 74 6.18 -3.10 15.63
C ASP A 74 6.19 -3.41 14.14
N ILE A 75 6.82 -2.56 13.34
CA ILE A 75 6.93 -2.75 11.89
C ILE A 75 7.78 -3.98 11.56
N ILE A 76 8.88 -4.17 12.27
CA ILE A 76 9.74 -5.35 12.09
C ILE A 76 8.98 -6.62 12.45
N ASP A 77 8.25 -6.60 13.55
CA ASP A 77 7.43 -7.74 13.99
C ASP A 77 6.36 -8.08 12.94
N LEU A 78 5.73 -7.06 12.36
CA LEU A 78 4.75 -7.26 11.29
C LEU A 78 5.38 -7.94 10.08
N GLU A 79 6.55 -7.47 9.63
CA GLU A 79 7.25 -8.04 8.48
C GLU A 79 7.61 -9.52 8.72
N GLU A 80 8.13 -9.83 9.90
CA GLU A 80 8.46 -11.22 10.27
C GLU A 80 7.22 -12.11 10.28
N MET A 81 6.13 -11.61 10.85
CA MET A 81 4.86 -12.34 10.90
C MET A 81 4.33 -12.60 9.49
N LEU A 82 4.36 -11.60 8.61
CA LEU A 82 3.90 -11.74 7.23
C LEU A 82 4.72 -12.77 6.48
N ASN A 83 6.03 -12.72 6.58
CA ASN A 83 6.92 -13.66 5.89
C ASN A 83 6.71 -15.11 6.35
N SER A 84 6.49 -15.31 7.66
CA SER A 84 6.28 -16.64 8.20
C SER A 84 4.90 -17.21 7.88
N ASN A 85 3.84 -16.40 8.02
CA ASN A 85 2.47 -16.91 7.97
C ASN A 85 1.90 -17.01 6.56
N VAL A 86 2.37 -16.20 5.62
CA VAL A 86 1.92 -16.30 4.22
C VAL A 86 2.25 -17.67 3.65
N ASN A 87 3.43 -18.19 3.93
CA ASN A 87 3.84 -19.51 3.47
C ASN A 87 3.11 -20.64 4.19
N MET A 88 2.84 -20.48 5.47
CA MET A 88 2.17 -21.50 6.28
C MET A 88 0.68 -21.64 5.98
N ALA A 89 0.01 -20.52 5.68
CA ALA A 89 -1.44 -20.48 5.50
C ALA A 89 -1.93 -21.33 4.33
N TYR A 90 -1.05 -21.62 3.36
CA TYR A 90 -1.42 -22.33 2.13
C TYR A 90 -0.62 -23.60 1.90
N GLY A 91 0.04 -24.13 2.93
CA GLY A 91 0.71 -25.42 2.88
C GLY A 91 1.77 -25.58 1.78
N GLY A 92 2.40 -24.48 1.39
CA GLY A 92 3.44 -24.51 0.36
C GLY A 92 2.93 -24.45 -1.07
N GLU A 93 1.62 -24.25 -1.28
CA GLU A 93 1.09 -24.07 -2.63
C GLU A 93 1.57 -22.75 -3.23
N ASN A 94 1.80 -22.76 -4.55
CA ASN A 94 2.24 -21.59 -5.27
C ASN A 94 1.11 -20.56 -5.39
N LEU A 95 1.25 -19.45 -4.67
CA LEU A 95 0.32 -18.33 -4.77
C LEU A 95 0.81 -17.36 -5.84
N THR A 96 -0.14 -16.74 -6.53
CA THR A 96 0.19 -15.59 -7.38
C THR A 96 0.57 -14.40 -6.51
N GLU A 97 1.27 -13.44 -7.07
CA GLU A 97 1.64 -12.21 -6.33
C GLU A 97 0.41 -11.46 -5.83
N GLU A 98 -0.67 -11.45 -6.61
CA GLU A 98 -1.94 -10.85 -6.20
C GLU A 98 -2.54 -11.56 -4.99
N GLU A 99 -2.54 -12.89 -5.00
CA GLU A 99 -3.05 -13.69 -3.88
C GLU A 99 -2.22 -13.47 -2.62
N LYS A 100 -0.89 -13.44 -2.75
CA LYS A 100 0.01 -13.13 -1.62
C LYS A 100 -0.29 -11.76 -1.03
N GLN A 101 -0.54 -10.76 -1.88
CA GLN A 101 -0.83 -9.41 -1.41
C GLN A 101 -2.14 -9.35 -0.63
N ARG A 102 -3.17 -10.05 -1.08
CA ARG A 102 -4.44 -10.14 -0.37
C ARG A 102 -4.28 -10.75 1.01
N VAL A 103 -3.50 -11.82 1.12
CA VAL A 103 -3.23 -12.46 2.41
C VAL A 103 -2.49 -11.49 3.33
N LYS A 104 -1.48 -10.80 2.81
CA LYS A 104 -0.72 -9.81 3.59
C LYS A 104 -1.62 -8.69 4.12
N ASP A 105 -2.54 -8.20 3.30
CA ASP A 105 -3.44 -7.12 3.69
C ASP A 105 -4.36 -7.54 4.85
N VAL A 106 -4.91 -8.75 4.79
CA VAL A 106 -5.76 -9.28 5.86
C VAL A 106 -4.96 -9.46 7.15
N LEU A 107 -3.77 -10.07 7.05
CA LEU A 107 -2.91 -10.30 8.21
C LEU A 107 -2.44 -8.99 8.84
N THR A 108 -2.15 -7.99 8.03
CA THR A 108 -1.73 -6.66 8.49
C THR A 108 -2.83 -6.02 9.35
N GLY A 109 -4.08 -6.08 8.90
CA GLY A 109 -5.21 -5.55 9.67
C GLY A 109 -5.36 -6.23 11.02
N ILE A 110 -5.28 -7.56 11.04
CA ILE A 110 -5.37 -8.35 12.28
C ILE A 110 -4.22 -8.01 13.23
N PHE A 111 -3.00 -7.89 12.70
CA PHE A 111 -1.82 -7.56 13.49
C PHE A 111 -1.98 -6.23 14.21
N TRP A 112 -2.38 -5.17 13.50
CA TRP A 112 -2.53 -3.86 14.10
C TRP A 112 -3.64 -3.80 15.14
N GLU A 113 -4.73 -4.51 14.94
CA GLU A 113 -5.78 -4.64 15.95
C GLU A 113 -5.23 -5.23 17.25
N LYS A 114 -4.48 -6.32 17.16
CA LYS A 114 -3.92 -6.98 18.33
C LYS A 114 -2.89 -6.11 19.05
N ILE A 115 -2.03 -5.44 18.30
CA ILE A 115 -1.02 -4.55 18.88
C ILE A 115 -1.68 -3.35 19.57
N LYS A 116 -2.72 -2.78 18.97
CA LYS A 116 -3.49 -1.69 19.56
C LYS A 116 -4.07 -2.09 20.92
N ASP A 117 -4.62 -3.29 21.01
CA ASP A 117 -5.16 -3.80 22.27
C ASP A 117 -4.10 -3.99 23.36
N ARG A 118 -2.89 -4.41 22.97
CA ARG A 118 -1.77 -4.54 23.91
C ARG A 118 -1.28 -3.20 24.46
N LYS A 119 -1.45 -2.13 23.70
CA LYS A 119 -0.95 -0.79 24.06
C LYS A 119 -1.94 0.05 24.86
N LYS A 120 -3.11 -0.48 25.15
CA LYS A 120 -4.09 0.18 26.00
C LYS A 120 -3.70 0.17 27.48
#